data_82afee05884d55515a55c671f6939665
#
_entry.id   82afee05884d55515a55c671f6939665
#
_cell.length_a   1.000
_cell.length_b   1.000
_cell.length_c   1.000
_cell.angle_alpha   90.00
_cell.angle_beta   90.00
_cell.angle_gamma   90.00
#
_symmetry.space_group_name_H-M   'P 1'
#
loop_
_entity.id
_entity.type
_entity.pdbx_description
1 polymer ?
#
loop_
_entity_poly.entity_id
_entity_poly.type
_entity_poly.pdbx_seq_one_letter_code
_entity_poly.pdbx_strand_id
1 'polypeptide(L)'
;MSSFRTSGTLLKVDESLGLVFGIGMVCTKNGEDYYDTQGDNIPEASMLEAASDFMQSSRKTTDMHARGEAGEVVVDGAMVFCFPLTADVAKAFELETKWTGLMVAVKPSPAVFAKFKDGSYTGFSIGGARLEEEVVEA
;
A
#
# COMPACT_ATOMS: atom_id res chain seq x y z
N MET A 1 -20.50 -6.22 1.17
CA MET A 1 -19.08 -5.95 0.89
C MET A 1 -18.21 -7.09 1.39
N SER A 2 -17.31 -7.56 0.59
CA SER A 2 -16.28 -8.47 1.04
C SER A 2 -15.02 -7.71 1.43
N SER A 3 -14.26 -8.22 2.37
CA SER A 3 -12.96 -7.66 2.71
C SER A 3 -11.89 -8.17 1.73
N PHE A 4 -10.82 -7.41 1.59
CA PHE A 4 -9.67 -7.86 0.81
C PHE A 4 -8.38 -7.38 1.45
N ARG A 5 -7.30 -8.03 1.06
CA ARG A 5 -5.94 -7.62 1.41
C ARG A 5 -5.07 -7.73 0.19
N THR A 6 -4.15 -6.81 0.06
CA THR A 6 -3.09 -6.88 -0.94
C THR A 6 -1.76 -6.59 -0.27
N SER A 7 -0.69 -7.11 -0.84
CA SER A 7 0.65 -6.94 -0.31
C SER A 7 1.49 -6.07 -1.22
N GLY A 8 2.26 -5.20 -0.62
CA GLY A 8 3.23 -4.37 -1.32
C GLY A 8 4.65 -4.81 -1.02
N THR A 9 5.59 -4.15 -1.65
CA THR A 9 7.02 -4.49 -1.58
C THR A 9 7.80 -3.40 -0.87
N LEU A 10 8.64 -3.81 0.09
CA LEU A 10 9.61 -2.93 0.71
C LEU A 10 10.72 -2.60 -0.30
N LEU A 11 11.05 -1.32 -0.47
CA LEU A 11 12.12 -0.88 -1.37
C LEU A 11 13.29 -0.25 -0.64
N LYS A 12 13.03 0.46 0.46
CA LYS A 12 14.10 1.18 1.15
C LYS A 12 13.74 1.43 2.61
N VAL A 13 14.73 1.30 3.48
CA VAL A 13 14.64 1.68 4.89
C VAL A 13 15.54 2.90 5.10
N ASP A 14 14.98 4.00 5.61
CA ASP A 14 15.72 5.20 5.94
C ASP A 14 15.91 5.27 7.46
N GLU A 15 17.13 5.04 7.91
CA GLU A 15 17.44 4.99 9.34
C GLU A 15 17.40 6.36 10.02
N SER A 16 17.74 7.41 9.29
CA SER A 16 17.84 8.75 9.87
C SER A 16 16.50 9.31 10.32
N LEU A 17 15.44 8.99 9.58
CA LEU A 17 14.08 9.46 9.88
C LEU A 17 13.15 8.34 10.38
N GLY A 18 13.60 7.10 10.37
CA GLY A 18 12.77 5.97 10.74
C GLY A 18 11.66 5.68 9.74
N LEU A 19 11.93 5.92 8.44
CA LEU A 19 10.95 5.74 7.37
C LEU A 19 11.18 4.45 6.61
N VAL A 20 10.08 3.85 6.19
CA VAL A 20 10.09 2.64 5.36
C VAL A 20 9.36 2.98 4.05
N PHE A 21 10.10 2.92 2.94
CA PHE A 21 9.57 3.23 1.61
C PHE A 21 9.24 1.95 0.86
N GLY A 22 8.16 1.97 0.11
CA GLY A 22 7.82 0.84 -0.72
C GLY A 22 6.65 1.08 -1.65
N ILE A 23 6.24 -0.01 -2.30
CA ILE A 23 5.06 -0.05 -3.14
C ILE A 23 3.95 -0.63 -2.28
N GLY A 24 2.93 0.16 -1.99
CA GLY A 24 1.81 -0.31 -1.18
C GLY A 24 0.80 -1.13 -1.98
N MET A 25 0.68 -0.82 -3.28
CA MET A 25 -0.32 -1.42 -4.13
C MET A 25 0.13 -1.31 -5.59
N VAL A 26 0.04 -2.40 -6.36
CA VAL A 26 0.39 -2.40 -7.78
C VAL A 26 -0.89 -2.49 -8.61
N CYS A 27 -1.07 -1.55 -9.54
CA CYS A 27 -2.22 -1.53 -10.44
C CYS A 27 -1.88 -2.15 -11.80
N THR A 28 -0.74 -1.75 -12.39
CA THR A 28 -0.25 -2.32 -13.64
C THR A 28 1.22 -2.67 -13.54
N LYS A 29 1.64 -3.59 -14.39
CA LYS A 29 3.05 -3.97 -14.50
C LYS A 29 3.36 -4.25 -15.97
N ASN A 30 4.42 -3.62 -16.49
CA ASN A 30 4.81 -3.74 -17.90
C ASN A 30 3.68 -3.39 -18.87
N GLY A 31 2.84 -2.39 -18.50
CA GLY A 31 1.74 -1.92 -19.34
C GLY A 31 0.48 -2.76 -19.29
N GLU A 32 0.45 -3.80 -18.49
CA GLU A 32 -0.71 -4.70 -18.35
C GLU A 32 -1.27 -4.67 -16.94
N ASP A 33 -2.55 -4.98 -16.79
CA ASP A 33 -3.18 -5.08 -15.48
C ASP A 33 -2.44 -6.11 -14.63
N TYR A 34 -2.18 -5.74 -13.39
CA TYR A 34 -1.51 -6.62 -12.45
C TYR A 34 -2.53 -7.37 -11.59
N TYR A 35 -2.37 -8.68 -11.51
CA TYR A 35 -3.17 -9.54 -10.63
C TYR A 35 -2.26 -10.10 -9.54
N ASP A 36 -2.68 -9.95 -8.29
CA ASP A 36 -1.92 -10.45 -7.15
C ASP A 36 -2.03 -11.97 -7.03
N THR A 37 -1.44 -12.53 -5.97
CA THR A 37 -1.45 -13.98 -5.75
C THR A 37 -2.85 -14.54 -5.45
N GLN A 38 -3.81 -13.67 -5.14
CA GLN A 38 -5.20 -14.04 -4.92
C GLN A 38 -6.06 -13.83 -6.17
N GLY A 39 -5.46 -13.39 -7.27
CA GLY A 39 -6.15 -13.12 -8.52
C GLY A 39 -6.90 -11.80 -8.56
N ASP A 40 -6.58 -10.88 -7.67
CA ASP A 40 -7.22 -9.56 -7.60
C ASP A 40 -6.41 -8.52 -8.36
N ASN A 41 -7.11 -7.65 -9.10
CA ASN A 41 -6.56 -6.44 -9.71
C ASN A 41 -7.24 -5.22 -9.11
N ILE A 42 -6.45 -4.20 -8.88
CA ILE A 42 -6.95 -2.91 -8.38
C ILE A 42 -6.72 -1.89 -9.49
N PRO A 43 -7.80 -1.40 -10.14
CA PRO A 43 -7.66 -0.37 -11.17
C PRO A 43 -7.08 0.92 -10.61
N GLU A 44 -6.37 1.67 -11.45
CA GLU A 44 -5.76 2.95 -11.06
C GLU A 44 -6.78 3.92 -10.45
N ALA A 45 -7.98 4.01 -11.04
CA ALA A 45 -9.02 4.90 -10.53
C ALA A 45 -9.49 4.54 -9.12
N SER A 46 -9.63 3.25 -8.85
CA SER A 46 -10.01 2.76 -7.53
C SER A 46 -8.92 3.01 -6.50
N MET A 47 -7.67 2.79 -6.88
CA MET A 47 -6.50 3.06 -6.04
C MET A 47 -6.43 4.54 -5.69
N LEU A 48 -6.58 5.41 -6.67
CA LEU A 48 -6.50 6.86 -6.49
C LEU A 48 -7.58 7.35 -5.52
N GLU A 49 -8.80 6.88 -5.68
CA GLU A 49 -9.92 7.24 -4.79
C GLU A 49 -9.67 6.75 -3.36
N ALA A 50 -9.27 5.50 -3.21
CA ALA A 50 -9.00 4.91 -1.90
C ALA A 50 -7.83 5.60 -1.19
N ALA A 51 -6.75 5.89 -1.91
CA ALA A 51 -5.58 6.57 -1.36
C ALA A 51 -5.93 8.00 -0.94
N SER A 52 -6.70 8.71 -1.75
CA SER A 52 -7.14 10.06 -1.43
C SER A 52 -7.98 10.10 -0.16
N ASP A 53 -8.94 9.18 -0.04
CA ASP A 53 -9.78 9.08 1.14
C ASP A 53 -8.97 8.74 2.39
N PHE A 54 -8.07 7.77 2.27
CA PHE A 54 -7.20 7.35 3.37
C PHE A 54 -6.33 8.51 3.89
N MET A 55 -5.73 9.26 3.00
CA MET A 55 -4.85 10.38 3.36
C MET A 55 -5.62 11.55 3.95
N GLN A 56 -6.87 11.75 3.58
CA GLN A 56 -7.71 12.79 4.16
C GLN A 56 -8.26 12.40 5.53
N SER A 57 -8.60 11.15 5.72
CA SER A 57 -9.41 10.71 6.87
C SER A 57 -8.62 9.97 7.94
N SER A 58 -7.52 9.30 7.60
CA SER A 58 -6.89 8.37 8.53
C SER A 58 -5.37 8.52 8.59
N ARG A 59 -4.65 8.05 7.59
CA ARG A 59 -3.17 7.96 7.54
C ARG A 59 -2.58 7.05 8.62
N LYS A 60 -3.38 6.22 9.27
CA LYS A 60 -2.95 5.35 10.36
C LYS A 60 -2.42 4.03 9.81
N THR A 61 -1.37 3.52 10.42
CA THR A 61 -0.81 2.20 10.09
C THR A 61 -0.89 1.28 11.31
N THR A 62 -0.73 -0.02 11.09
CA THR A 62 -0.78 -1.03 12.14
C THR A 62 0.41 -1.97 12.03
N ASP A 63 0.67 -2.71 13.11
CA ASP A 63 1.65 -3.81 13.09
C ASP A 63 0.89 -5.09 12.74
N MET A 64 1.12 -5.59 11.52
CA MET A 64 0.52 -6.86 11.03
C MET A 64 -1.00 -6.93 11.22
N HIS A 65 -1.70 -5.80 11.00
CA HIS A 65 -3.15 -5.69 11.19
C HIS A 65 -3.59 -6.05 12.62
N ALA A 66 -2.75 -5.70 13.61
CA ALA A 66 -3.05 -6.00 15.01
C ALA A 66 -4.40 -5.43 15.45
N ARG A 67 -5.12 -6.20 16.28
CA ARG A 67 -6.39 -5.81 16.87
C ARG A 67 -6.32 -5.90 18.38
N GLY A 68 -7.03 -5.01 19.06
CA GLY A 68 -7.21 -5.09 20.50
C GLY A 68 -8.23 -6.16 20.90
N GLU A 69 -8.44 -6.33 22.19
CA GLU A 69 -9.36 -7.35 22.74
C GLU A 69 -10.80 -7.15 22.26
N ALA A 70 -11.22 -5.91 22.01
CA ALA A 70 -12.56 -5.58 21.54
C ALA A 70 -12.64 -5.54 19.99
N GLY A 71 -11.59 -5.98 19.28
CA GLY A 71 -11.53 -5.98 17.81
C GLY A 71 -11.16 -4.64 17.19
N GLU A 72 -10.83 -3.64 18.01
CA GLU A 72 -10.44 -2.32 17.52
C GLU A 72 -9.08 -2.35 16.82
N VAL A 73 -8.86 -1.41 15.91
CA VAL A 73 -7.58 -1.26 15.22
C VAL A 73 -6.52 -0.76 16.21
N VAL A 74 -5.42 -1.48 16.30
CA VAL A 74 -4.26 -1.06 17.09
C VAL A 74 -3.32 -0.30 16.17
N VAL A 75 -3.23 1.01 16.37
CA VAL A 75 -2.41 1.90 15.54
C VAL A 75 -0.94 1.77 15.91
N ASP A 76 -0.08 1.62 14.88
CA ASP A 76 1.37 1.66 15.04
C ASP A 76 1.96 2.59 13.99
N GLY A 77 2.12 3.85 14.33
CA GLY A 77 2.71 4.81 13.41
C GLY A 77 1.72 5.39 12.41
N ALA A 78 2.26 5.97 11.35
CA ALA A 78 1.46 6.65 10.34
C ALA A 78 2.07 6.55 8.96
N MET A 79 1.23 6.68 7.94
CA MET A 79 1.67 6.89 6.57
C MET A 79 2.08 8.35 6.44
N VAL A 80 3.34 8.59 6.09
CA VAL A 80 3.93 9.93 6.00
C VAL A 80 3.86 10.46 4.57
N PHE A 81 4.13 9.60 3.60
CA PHE A 81 4.05 9.94 2.19
C PHE A 81 3.17 8.90 1.48
N CYS A 82 2.36 9.39 0.56
CA CYS A 82 1.52 8.54 -0.28
C CYS A 82 1.42 9.21 -1.64
N PHE A 83 1.96 8.56 -2.66
CA PHE A 83 1.96 9.12 -4.01
C PHE A 83 1.33 8.11 -4.98
N PRO A 84 0.18 8.46 -5.56
CA PRO A 84 -0.49 7.58 -6.52
C PRO A 84 0.16 7.74 -7.89
N LEU A 85 1.00 6.79 -8.26
CA LEU A 85 1.68 6.76 -9.55
C LEU A 85 0.80 6.06 -10.57
N THR A 86 -0.09 6.83 -11.22
CA THR A 86 -0.87 6.35 -12.35
C THR A 86 -0.10 6.61 -13.65
N ALA A 87 -0.55 6.01 -14.76
CA ALA A 87 0.06 6.28 -16.06
C ALA A 87 0.00 7.76 -16.42
N ASP A 88 -1.12 8.42 -16.15
CA ASP A 88 -1.29 9.86 -16.42
C ASP A 88 -0.38 10.71 -15.54
N VAL A 89 -0.25 10.36 -14.27
CA VAL A 89 0.62 11.09 -13.33
C VAL A 89 2.08 10.89 -13.72
N ALA A 90 2.49 9.67 -14.04
CA ALA A 90 3.85 9.39 -14.49
C ALA A 90 4.19 10.25 -15.73
N LYS A 91 3.28 10.32 -16.68
CA LYS A 91 3.44 11.14 -17.87
C LYS A 91 3.58 12.62 -17.53
N ALA A 92 2.73 13.12 -16.63
CA ALA A 92 2.75 14.53 -16.23
C ALA A 92 4.08 14.92 -15.54
N PHE A 93 4.67 14.00 -14.77
CA PHE A 93 5.93 14.23 -14.10
C PHE A 93 7.15 13.77 -14.90
N GLU A 94 6.94 13.31 -16.13
CA GLU A 94 8.01 12.80 -17.00
C GLU A 94 8.80 11.66 -16.36
N LEU A 95 8.10 10.77 -15.66
CA LEU A 95 8.68 9.62 -15.01
C LEU A 95 8.51 8.38 -15.86
N GLU A 96 9.61 7.63 -16.04
CA GLU A 96 9.55 6.31 -16.65
C GLU A 96 9.40 5.25 -15.56
N THR A 97 8.43 4.37 -15.73
CA THR A 97 8.19 3.31 -14.77
C THR A 97 7.64 2.08 -15.47
N LYS A 98 8.02 0.90 -14.96
CA LYS A 98 7.50 -0.38 -15.44
C LYS A 98 6.23 -0.80 -14.72
N TRP A 99 5.85 -0.08 -13.67
CA TRP A 99 4.67 -0.38 -12.89
C TRP A 99 3.92 0.89 -12.55
N THR A 100 2.62 0.79 -12.29
CA THR A 100 1.82 1.86 -11.70
C THR A 100 1.15 1.34 -10.44
N GLY A 101 0.87 2.26 -9.52
CA GLY A 101 0.30 1.90 -8.25
C GLY A 101 0.58 2.95 -7.18
N LEU A 102 0.58 2.53 -5.94
CA LEU A 102 0.71 3.42 -4.81
C LEU A 102 2.11 3.34 -4.22
N MET A 103 2.85 4.46 -4.31
CA MET A 103 4.11 4.61 -3.60
C MET A 103 3.83 5.12 -2.20
N VAL A 104 4.45 4.50 -1.19
CA VAL A 104 4.19 4.84 0.19
C VAL A 104 5.48 4.98 0.99
N ALA A 105 5.43 5.80 2.03
CA ALA A 105 6.42 5.79 3.08
C ALA A 105 5.69 5.83 4.41
N VAL A 106 6.01 4.89 5.28
CA VAL A 106 5.41 4.80 6.60
C VAL A 106 6.44 5.06 7.67
N LYS A 107 6.01 5.64 8.77
CA LYS A 107 6.83 5.82 9.95
C LYS A 107 6.25 4.98 11.08
N PRO A 108 6.71 3.74 11.22
CA PRO A 108 6.24 2.88 12.30
C PRO A 108 6.88 3.26 13.63
N SER A 109 6.44 2.62 14.72
CA SER A 109 7.13 2.73 15.99
C SER A 109 8.57 2.23 15.88
N PRO A 110 9.47 2.62 16.79
CA PRO A 110 10.85 2.11 16.78
C PRO A 110 10.93 0.59 16.83
N ALA A 111 10.04 -0.06 17.57
CA ALA A 111 10.01 -1.52 17.67
C ALA A 111 9.66 -2.19 16.32
N VAL A 112 8.66 -1.66 15.61
CA VAL A 112 8.27 -2.17 14.29
C VAL A 112 9.30 -1.80 13.24
N PHE A 113 9.87 -0.59 13.31
CA PHE A 113 10.95 -0.18 12.43
C PHE A 113 12.12 -1.16 12.47
N ALA A 114 12.50 -1.60 13.66
CA ALA A 114 13.58 -2.58 13.84
C ALA A 114 13.32 -3.88 13.08
N LYS A 115 12.06 -4.30 12.97
CA LYS A 115 11.67 -5.51 12.22
C LYS A 115 11.85 -5.34 10.70
N PHE A 116 11.64 -4.13 10.18
CA PHE A 116 11.96 -3.84 8.78
C PHE A 116 13.47 -3.81 8.56
N LYS A 117 14.20 -3.22 9.50
CA LYS A 117 15.66 -3.10 9.40
C LYS A 117 16.36 -4.45 9.46
N ASP A 118 15.90 -5.37 10.30
CA ASP A 118 16.51 -6.70 10.46
C ASP A 118 16.04 -7.73 9.42
N GLY A 119 15.09 -7.35 8.57
CA GLY A 119 14.57 -8.23 7.53
C GLY A 119 13.40 -9.12 7.95
N SER A 120 12.91 -8.99 9.20
CA SER A 120 11.74 -9.76 9.65
C SER A 120 10.49 -9.35 8.87
N TYR A 121 10.37 -8.06 8.56
CA TYR A 121 9.29 -7.52 7.72
C TYR A 121 9.87 -7.09 6.39
N THR A 122 9.32 -7.59 5.28
CA THR A 122 9.84 -7.36 3.92
C THR A 122 8.84 -6.67 3.00
N GLY A 123 7.67 -6.32 3.49
CA GLY A 123 6.65 -5.67 2.66
C GLY A 123 5.53 -5.07 3.48
N PHE A 124 4.50 -4.64 2.76
CA PHE A 124 3.31 -4.04 3.35
C PHE A 124 2.10 -4.88 3.03
N SER A 125 1.07 -4.82 3.88
CA SER A 125 -0.21 -5.42 3.61
C SER A 125 -1.29 -4.36 3.79
N ILE A 126 -2.13 -4.21 2.77
CA ILE A 126 -3.22 -3.26 2.79
C ILE A 126 -4.53 -4.03 2.94
N GLY A 127 -5.29 -3.68 3.96
CA GLY A 127 -6.61 -4.23 4.19
C GLY A 127 -7.68 -3.21 3.86
N GLY A 128 -8.83 -3.67 3.44
CA GLY A 128 -9.94 -2.79 3.12
C GLY A 128 -11.22 -3.55 2.88
N ALA A 129 -12.21 -2.83 2.37
CA ALA A 129 -13.49 -3.39 1.99
C ALA A 129 -13.65 -3.28 0.48
N ARG A 130 -14.18 -4.34 -0.12
CA ARG A 130 -14.46 -4.42 -1.54
C ARG A 130 -15.88 -3.92 -1.78
N LEU A 131 -16.01 -2.77 -2.44
CA LEU A 131 -17.32 -2.18 -2.76
C LEU A 131 -17.91 -2.78 -4.03
N GLU A 132 -17.04 -3.04 -5.01
CA GLU A 132 -17.41 -3.66 -6.28
C GLU A 132 -16.42 -4.74 -6.62
N GLU A 133 -16.90 -5.76 -7.30
CA GLU A 133 -16.07 -6.86 -7.74
C GLU A 133 -16.50 -7.28 -9.12
N GLU A 134 -15.57 -7.32 -10.06
CA GLU A 134 -15.78 -7.84 -11.40
C GLU A 134 -14.92 -9.08 -11.61
N VAL A 135 -15.55 -10.16 -12.05
CA VAL A 135 -14.83 -11.40 -12.36
C VAL A 135 -14.49 -11.40 -13.84
N VAL A 136 -13.20 -11.45 -14.15
CA VAL A 136 -12.71 -11.51 -15.52
C VAL A 136 -12.18 -12.90 -15.78
N GLU A 137 -12.72 -13.57 -16.79
CA GLU A 137 -12.26 -14.89 -17.20
C GLU A 137 -11.10 -14.74 -18.20
N ALA A 138 -10.08 -15.55 -18.00
CA ALA A 138 -8.90 -15.54 -18.85
C ALA A 138 -9.16 -16.28 -20.17
#